data_9f45867ff13ed86b9b45cca8a7d16061
#
_entry.id   9f45867ff13ed86b9b45cca8a7d16061
#
_cell.length_a   1.000
_cell.length_b   1.000
_cell.length_c   1.000
_cell.angle_alpha   90.00
_cell.angle_beta   90.00
_cell.angle_gamma   90.00
#
_symmetry.space_group_name_H-M   'P 1'
#
loop_
_entity.id
_entity.type
_entity.pdbx_description
1 polymer ?
#
loop_
_entity_poly.entity_id
_entity_poly.type
_entity_poly.pdbx_seq_one_letter_code
_entity_poly.pdbx_strand_id
1 'polypeptide(L)'
;MKSLLCYGAVMAAKKAEQALVEQWRDILALHARTQCELDRALGQHGLCASDFEVLDVLSGESCAYRVQEIAERVHLSQSALSRLIARLEKDRLVERAMCPEDRRGVRVALTEKGRALHGAVLPVQRAVLTRMLSSR
;
A
#
# COMPACT_ATOMS: atom_id res chain seq x y z
N MET A 1 -32.73 -40.90 -8.82
CA MET A 1 -31.31 -41.06 -8.53
C MET A 1 -30.43 -39.97 -9.09
N LYS A 2 -30.65 -39.51 -10.31
CA LYS A 2 -29.86 -38.39 -10.89
C LYS A 2 -30.03 -37.10 -10.11
N SER A 3 -31.20 -36.83 -9.51
CA SER A 3 -31.46 -35.60 -8.74
C SER A 3 -30.69 -35.51 -7.44
N LEU A 4 -30.41 -36.65 -6.77
CA LEU A 4 -29.65 -36.68 -5.52
C LEU A 4 -28.16 -36.43 -5.76
N LEU A 5 -27.60 -36.95 -6.85
CA LEU A 5 -26.21 -36.70 -7.23
C LEU A 5 -25.99 -35.25 -7.65
N CYS A 6 -26.95 -34.68 -8.40
CA CYS A 6 -26.90 -33.27 -8.77
C CYS A 6 -27.05 -32.35 -7.56
N TYR A 7 -27.90 -32.72 -6.59
CA TYR A 7 -28.09 -31.98 -5.35
C TYR A 7 -26.81 -31.97 -4.52
N GLY A 8 -26.14 -33.12 -4.36
CA GLY A 8 -24.89 -33.25 -3.66
C GLY A 8 -23.77 -32.41 -4.29
N ALA A 9 -23.66 -32.43 -5.62
CA ALA A 9 -22.70 -31.63 -6.37
C ALA A 9 -22.96 -30.14 -6.21
N VAL A 10 -24.23 -29.71 -6.25
CA VAL A 10 -24.63 -28.30 -6.07
C VAL A 10 -24.30 -27.85 -4.65
N MET A 11 -24.56 -28.67 -3.64
CA MET A 11 -24.25 -28.35 -2.23
C MET A 11 -22.75 -28.28 -1.98
N ALA A 12 -21.96 -29.15 -2.61
CA ALA A 12 -20.50 -29.10 -2.51
C ALA A 12 -19.94 -27.84 -3.15
N ALA A 13 -20.48 -27.45 -4.31
CA ALA A 13 -20.09 -26.20 -4.96
C ALA A 13 -20.43 -24.97 -4.12
N LYS A 14 -21.61 -24.95 -3.49
CA LYS A 14 -22.00 -23.85 -2.57
C LYS A 14 -21.09 -23.77 -1.35
N LYS A 15 -20.68 -24.91 -0.78
CA LYS A 15 -19.74 -24.94 0.34
C LYS A 15 -18.37 -24.39 -0.08
N ALA A 16 -17.91 -24.76 -1.28
CA ALA A 16 -16.65 -24.26 -1.82
C ALA A 16 -16.71 -22.74 -2.03
N GLU A 17 -17.82 -22.23 -2.57
CA GLU A 17 -18.03 -20.78 -2.73
C GLU A 17 -18.04 -20.06 -1.39
N GLN A 18 -18.73 -20.65 -0.40
CA GLN A 18 -18.81 -20.06 0.93
C GLN A 18 -17.43 -20.00 1.59
N ALA A 19 -16.61 -21.04 1.41
CA ALA A 19 -15.24 -21.04 1.93
C ALA A 19 -14.39 -19.94 1.31
N LEU A 20 -14.55 -19.67 0.01
CA LEU A 20 -13.87 -18.57 -0.66
C LEU A 20 -14.33 -17.20 -0.14
N VAL A 21 -15.62 -17.04 0.10
CA VAL A 21 -16.16 -15.80 0.68
C VAL A 21 -15.60 -15.57 2.08
N GLU A 22 -15.52 -16.61 2.91
CA GLU A 22 -14.95 -16.50 4.25
C GLU A 22 -13.47 -16.14 4.19
N GLN A 23 -12.71 -16.77 3.29
CA GLN A 23 -11.31 -16.45 3.08
C GLN A 23 -11.13 -14.99 2.67
N TRP A 24 -11.95 -14.52 1.75
CA TRP A 24 -11.93 -13.12 1.32
C TRP A 24 -12.20 -12.17 2.49
N ARG A 25 -13.20 -12.48 3.32
CA ARG A 25 -13.53 -11.66 4.49
C ARG A 25 -12.40 -11.64 5.51
N ASP A 26 -11.70 -12.76 5.69
CA ASP A 26 -10.54 -12.83 6.57
C ASP A 26 -9.40 -11.95 6.07
N ILE A 27 -9.16 -11.92 4.76
CA ILE A 27 -8.17 -11.05 4.13
C ILE A 27 -8.54 -9.58 4.36
N LEU A 28 -9.81 -9.23 4.13
CA LEU A 28 -10.29 -7.86 4.36
C LEU A 28 -10.13 -7.44 5.83
N ALA A 29 -10.48 -8.34 6.75
CA ALA A 29 -10.37 -8.06 8.18
C ALA A 29 -8.91 -7.87 8.60
N LEU A 30 -8.01 -8.72 8.11
CA LEU A 30 -6.58 -8.60 8.38
C LEU A 30 -6.03 -7.29 7.83
N HIS A 31 -6.40 -6.96 6.59
CA HIS A 31 -5.99 -5.71 5.97
C HIS A 31 -6.47 -4.50 6.77
N ALA A 32 -7.75 -4.48 7.17
CA ALA A 32 -8.32 -3.37 7.92
C ALA A 32 -7.61 -3.18 9.28
N ARG A 33 -7.37 -4.26 10.01
CA ARG A 33 -6.67 -4.20 11.30
C ARG A 33 -5.22 -3.75 11.14
N THR A 34 -4.52 -4.28 10.15
CA THR A 34 -3.12 -3.93 9.87
C THR A 34 -3.02 -2.46 9.47
N GLN A 35 -3.90 -2.01 8.57
CA GLN A 35 -3.95 -0.62 8.15
C GLN A 35 -4.16 0.32 9.34
N CYS A 36 -5.10 -0.03 10.23
CA CYS A 36 -5.41 0.76 11.43
C CYS A 36 -4.18 0.87 12.34
N GLU A 37 -3.48 -0.24 12.59
CA GLU A 37 -2.28 -0.23 13.44
C GLU A 37 -1.11 0.53 12.79
N LEU A 38 -0.96 0.41 11.47
CA LEU A 38 0.03 1.20 10.73
C LEU A 38 -0.26 2.70 10.84
N ASP A 39 -1.52 3.09 10.61
CA ASP A 39 -1.91 4.50 10.69
C ASP A 39 -1.69 5.06 12.10
N ARG A 40 -1.96 4.26 13.13
CA ARG A 40 -1.73 4.68 14.52
C ARG A 40 -0.24 4.90 14.79
N ALA A 41 0.60 3.93 14.43
CA ALA A 41 2.04 4.00 14.70
C ALA A 41 2.71 5.09 13.88
N LEU A 42 2.38 5.21 12.61
CA LEU A 42 2.96 6.21 11.71
C LEU A 42 2.39 7.60 11.95
N GLY A 43 1.17 7.69 12.51
CA GLY A 43 0.54 8.96 12.83
C GLY A 43 1.33 9.82 13.82
N GLN A 44 2.13 9.20 14.68
CA GLN A 44 3.02 9.90 15.59
C GLN A 44 4.13 10.67 14.85
N HIS A 45 4.37 10.29 13.60
CA HIS A 45 5.34 10.94 12.72
C HIS A 45 4.68 11.77 11.63
N GLY A 46 3.36 11.97 11.72
CA GLY A 46 2.60 12.74 10.74
C GLY A 46 2.30 12.00 9.45
N LEU A 47 2.42 10.67 9.44
CA LEU A 47 2.22 9.85 8.25
C LEU A 47 1.08 8.86 8.45
N CYS A 48 0.47 8.44 7.34
CA CYS A 48 -0.40 7.27 7.31
C CYS A 48 0.29 6.14 6.53
N ALA A 49 -0.31 4.96 6.52
CA ALA A 49 0.25 3.80 5.84
C ALA A 49 0.49 4.06 4.36
N SER A 50 -0.42 4.75 3.69
CA SER A 50 -0.28 5.08 2.26
C SER A 50 0.86 6.06 2.01
N ASP A 51 1.06 7.04 2.89
CA ASP A 51 2.18 7.96 2.82
C ASP A 51 3.51 7.19 2.87
N PHE A 52 3.61 6.26 3.82
CA PHE A 52 4.80 5.44 3.98
C PHE A 52 5.08 4.63 2.71
N GLU A 53 4.07 4.02 2.11
CA GLU A 53 4.26 3.22 0.89
C GLU A 53 4.85 4.06 -0.25
N VAL A 54 4.40 5.29 -0.40
CA VAL A 54 4.95 6.20 -1.42
C VAL A 54 6.40 6.53 -1.11
N LEU A 55 6.71 6.89 0.14
CA LEU A 55 8.08 7.19 0.54
C LEU A 55 8.99 5.96 0.34
N ASP A 56 8.48 4.78 0.64
CA ASP A 56 9.24 3.52 0.52
C ASP A 56 9.58 3.21 -0.94
N VAL A 57 8.62 3.36 -1.84
CA VAL A 57 8.86 3.21 -3.28
C VAL A 57 9.93 4.19 -3.75
N LEU A 58 9.83 5.45 -3.34
CA LEU A 58 10.77 6.49 -3.75
C LEU A 58 12.17 6.32 -3.16
N SER A 59 12.29 5.60 -2.04
CA SER A 59 13.58 5.34 -1.42
C SER A 59 14.43 4.29 -2.14
N GLY A 60 13.80 3.48 -2.98
CA GLY A 60 14.44 2.31 -3.58
C GLY A 60 15.36 2.60 -4.74
N GLU A 61 15.26 3.77 -5.36
CA GLU A 61 16.03 4.09 -6.55
C GLU A 61 16.61 5.50 -6.53
N SER A 62 17.70 5.67 -7.28
CA SER A 62 18.36 6.95 -7.40
C SER A 62 17.64 7.92 -8.32
N CYS A 63 16.80 7.43 -9.21
CA CYS A 63 16.04 8.24 -10.16
C CYS A 63 14.59 8.39 -9.70
N ALA A 64 14.03 9.58 -9.96
CA ALA A 64 12.65 9.87 -9.62
C ALA A 64 11.66 9.01 -10.42
N TYR A 65 10.49 8.78 -9.85
CA TYR A 65 9.42 8.01 -10.45
C TYR A 65 8.34 8.90 -11.02
N ARG A 66 7.72 8.43 -12.10
CA ARG A 66 6.48 9.04 -12.60
C ARG A 66 5.32 8.66 -11.69
N VAL A 67 4.30 9.54 -11.62
CA VAL A 67 3.11 9.28 -10.80
C VAL A 67 2.45 7.95 -11.15
N GLN A 68 2.37 7.61 -12.44
CA GLN A 68 1.82 6.32 -12.89
C GLN A 68 2.58 5.13 -12.33
N GLU A 69 3.90 5.19 -12.33
CA GLU A 69 4.75 4.12 -11.82
C GLU A 69 4.55 3.91 -10.32
N ILE A 70 4.39 5.01 -9.58
CA ILE A 70 4.11 4.95 -8.15
C ILE A 70 2.73 4.34 -7.91
N ALA A 71 1.72 4.78 -8.67
CA ALA A 71 0.35 4.29 -8.54
C ALA A 71 0.25 2.77 -8.71
N GLU A 72 0.97 2.22 -9.68
CA GLU A 72 1.01 0.78 -9.93
C GLU A 72 1.61 0.00 -8.76
N ARG A 73 2.60 0.57 -8.08
CA ARG A 73 3.30 -0.10 -6.98
C ARG A 73 2.56 -0.01 -5.66
N VAL A 74 1.85 1.10 -5.42
CA VAL A 74 1.17 1.33 -4.12
C VAL A 74 -0.32 1.00 -4.14
N HIS A 75 -0.85 0.58 -5.28
CA HIS A 75 -2.26 0.17 -5.44
C HIS A 75 -3.25 1.28 -5.05
N LEU A 76 -2.94 2.51 -5.44
CA LEU A 76 -3.84 3.65 -5.29
C LEU A 76 -4.30 4.13 -6.66
N SER A 77 -5.48 4.76 -6.71
CA SER A 77 -5.90 5.44 -7.92
C SER A 77 -5.01 6.65 -8.19
N GLN A 78 -4.91 7.08 -9.45
CA GLN A 78 -4.10 8.24 -9.79
C GLN A 78 -4.58 9.50 -9.06
N SER A 79 -5.90 9.69 -8.92
CA SER A 79 -6.44 10.85 -8.23
C SER A 79 -6.11 10.84 -6.73
N ALA A 80 -6.21 9.69 -6.07
CA ALA A 80 -5.84 9.57 -4.66
C ALA A 80 -4.35 9.81 -4.46
N LEU A 81 -3.52 9.22 -5.34
CA LEU A 81 -2.07 9.38 -5.28
C LEU A 81 -1.66 10.83 -5.54
N SER A 82 -2.28 11.50 -6.52
CA SER A 82 -1.96 12.91 -6.82
C SER A 82 -2.21 13.81 -5.61
N ARG A 83 -3.31 13.57 -4.88
CA ARG A 83 -3.61 14.33 -3.66
C ARG A 83 -2.59 14.02 -2.55
N LEU A 84 -2.21 12.76 -2.44
CA LEU A 84 -1.21 12.34 -1.45
C LEU A 84 0.14 12.98 -1.74
N ILE A 85 0.59 12.93 -3.00
CA ILE A 85 1.86 13.54 -3.42
C ILE A 85 1.83 15.06 -3.17
N ALA A 86 0.72 15.73 -3.49
CA ALA A 86 0.60 17.18 -3.24
C ALA A 86 0.78 17.51 -1.75
N ARG A 87 0.24 16.68 -0.86
CA ARG A 87 0.41 16.85 0.58
C ARG A 87 1.84 16.61 1.02
N LEU A 88 2.48 15.55 0.52
CA LEU A 88 3.88 15.26 0.81
C LEU A 88 4.81 16.35 0.28
N GLU A 89 4.47 16.91 -0.88
CA GLU A 89 5.22 18.03 -1.47
C GLU A 89 5.10 19.28 -0.60
N LYS A 90 3.90 19.57 -0.12
CA LYS A 90 3.65 20.69 0.80
C LYS A 90 4.48 20.54 2.08
N ASP A 91 4.60 19.33 2.60
CA ASP A 91 5.40 19.02 3.79
C ASP A 91 6.89 18.90 3.47
N ARG A 92 7.29 19.11 2.22
CA ARG A 92 8.67 19.06 1.74
C ARG A 92 9.34 17.69 1.90
N LEU A 93 8.55 16.64 1.86
CA LEU A 93 9.05 15.26 1.91
C LEU A 93 9.39 14.72 0.53
N VAL A 94 8.69 15.23 -0.49
CA VAL A 94 8.97 14.91 -1.88
C VAL A 94 9.06 16.20 -2.68
N GLU A 95 9.68 16.11 -3.85
CA GLU A 95 9.78 17.23 -4.79
C GLU A 95 9.60 16.75 -6.21
N ARG A 96 9.15 17.64 -7.07
CA ARG A 96 9.07 17.37 -8.49
C ARG A 96 10.47 17.51 -9.09
N ALA A 97 10.84 16.51 -9.87
CA ALA A 97 12.16 16.46 -10.48
C ALA A 97 12.03 16.06 -11.95
N MET A 98 12.96 16.55 -12.76
CA MET A 98 13.08 16.09 -14.14
C MET A 98 14.29 15.18 -14.24
N CYS A 99 14.08 13.96 -14.76
CA CYS A 99 15.19 13.05 -15.02
C CYS A 99 15.96 13.58 -16.23
N PRO A 100 17.30 13.71 -16.16
CA PRO A 100 18.09 14.22 -17.28
C PRO A 100 17.95 13.40 -18.56
N GLU A 101 17.64 12.10 -18.42
CA GLU A 101 17.54 11.16 -19.55
C GLU A 101 16.17 11.18 -20.20
N ASP A 102 15.13 11.70 -19.53
CA ASP A 102 13.79 11.71 -20.06
C ASP A 102 13.11 13.05 -19.72
N ARG A 103 13.04 13.92 -20.71
CA ARG A 103 12.41 15.23 -20.57
C ARG A 103 10.88 15.16 -20.68
N ARG A 104 10.31 13.96 -20.77
CA ARG A 104 8.87 13.77 -20.92
C ARG A 104 8.20 13.55 -19.56
N GLY A 105 7.68 14.62 -19.00
CA GLY A 105 6.85 14.52 -17.83
C GLY A 105 7.56 14.76 -16.51
N VAL A 106 6.77 15.06 -15.52
CA VAL A 106 7.21 15.36 -14.17
C VAL A 106 7.40 14.08 -13.39
N ARG A 107 8.53 13.96 -12.73
CA ARG A 107 8.84 12.85 -11.85
C ARG A 107 8.84 13.35 -10.40
N VAL A 108 8.69 12.43 -9.48
CA VAL A 108 8.66 12.71 -8.04
C VAL A 108 9.84 12.00 -7.38
N ALA A 109 10.54 12.70 -6.52
CA ALA A 109 11.69 12.16 -5.79
C ALA A 109 11.60 12.55 -4.33
N LEU A 110 12.28 11.77 -3.46
CA LEU A 110 12.43 12.14 -2.05
C LEU A 110 13.36 13.33 -1.92
N THR A 111 13.01 14.23 -0.99
CA THR A 111 13.94 15.24 -0.49
C THR A 111 14.84 14.60 0.56
N GLU A 112 15.86 15.32 1.03
CA GLU A 112 16.67 14.86 2.17
C GLU A 112 15.81 14.66 3.42
N LYS A 113 14.86 15.58 3.66
CA LYS A 113 13.91 15.47 4.76
C LYS A 113 13.05 14.21 4.63
N GLY A 114 12.53 13.93 3.42
CA GLY A 114 11.75 12.74 3.15
C GLY A 114 12.54 11.46 3.35
N ARG A 115 13.79 11.45 2.91
CA ARG A 115 14.68 10.31 3.08
C ARG A 115 14.99 10.06 4.57
N ALA A 116 15.25 11.11 5.32
CA ALA A 116 15.50 11.02 6.76
C ALA A 116 14.26 10.50 7.50
N LEU A 117 13.08 11.02 7.16
CA LEU A 117 11.83 10.56 7.77
C LEU A 117 11.56 9.10 7.44
N HIS A 118 11.73 8.71 6.18
CA HIS A 118 11.57 7.31 5.77
C HIS A 118 12.47 6.39 6.59
N GLY A 119 13.76 6.75 6.73
CA GLY A 119 14.69 5.97 7.52
C GLY A 119 14.29 5.84 8.98
N ALA A 120 13.73 6.91 9.56
CA ALA A 120 13.28 6.92 10.94
C ALA A 120 12.03 6.05 11.16
N VAL A 121 11.09 6.03 10.21
CA VAL A 121 9.83 5.30 10.36
C VAL A 121 9.86 3.88 9.80
N LEU A 122 10.87 3.55 9.01
CA LEU A 122 11.00 2.21 8.44
C LEU A 122 10.94 1.11 9.52
N PRO A 123 11.72 1.17 10.62
CA PRO A 123 11.62 0.14 11.65
C PRO A 123 10.25 0.15 12.35
N VAL A 124 9.60 1.29 12.47
CA VAL A 124 8.25 1.38 13.05
C VAL A 124 7.26 0.60 12.20
N GLN A 125 7.27 0.82 10.89
CA GLN A 125 6.40 0.11 9.95
C GLN A 125 6.68 -1.40 9.98
N ARG A 126 7.94 -1.80 9.93
CA ARG A 126 8.34 -3.22 9.96
C ARG A 126 7.91 -3.91 11.24
N ALA A 127 8.00 -3.22 12.39
CA ALA A 127 7.56 -3.77 13.69
C ALA A 127 6.06 -4.05 13.69
N VAL A 128 5.25 -3.15 13.14
CA VAL A 128 3.80 -3.36 13.03
C VAL A 128 3.50 -4.55 12.12
N LEU A 129 4.14 -4.63 10.96
CA LEU A 129 3.93 -5.76 10.05
C LEU A 129 4.30 -7.09 10.71
N THR A 130 5.42 -7.14 11.43
CA THR A 130 5.84 -8.34 12.15
C THR A 130 4.76 -8.76 13.15
N ARG A 131 4.26 -7.82 13.97
CA ARG A 131 3.23 -8.11 14.96
C ARG A 131 1.92 -8.56 14.33
N MET A 132 1.51 -7.94 13.24
CA MET A 132 0.21 -8.21 12.63
C MET A 132 0.20 -9.42 11.71
N LEU A 133 1.32 -9.73 11.05
CA LEU A 133 1.35 -10.73 9.99
C LEU A 133 2.08 -12.03 10.36
N SER A 134 2.98 -12.02 11.33
CA SER A 134 3.77 -13.20 11.66
C SER A 134 3.11 -14.14 12.67
N SER A 135 1.97 -13.78 13.23
CA SER A 135 1.22 -14.63 14.18
C SER A 135 0.30 -15.64 13.51
N ARG A 136 0.51 -15.96 12.24
CA ARG A 136 -0.30 -16.91 11.48
C ARG A 136 0.38 -18.24 11.29
#